data_965b6c6cf43cd08288a30438f8106090
#
_entry.id   965b6c6cf43cd08288a30438f8106090
#
_cell.length_a   1.000
_cell.length_b   1.000
_cell.length_c   1.000
_cell.angle_alpha   90.00
_cell.angle_beta   90.00
_cell.angle_gamma   90.00
#
_symmetry.space_group_name_H-M   'P 1'
#
loop_
_entity.id
_entity.type
_entity.pdbx_description
1 polymer ?
#
loop_
_entity_poly.entity_id
_entity_poly.type
_entity_poly.pdbx_seq_one_letter_code
_entity_poly.pdbx_strand_id
1 'polypeptide(L)' 'MDVKDANGNILQNGDTVIAIKDLKVKGAPDIKRGQKFKNIKLTDDEDLIESGKMVLRTEFFKKA' A
#
# COMPACT_ATOMS: atom_id res chain seq x y z
N MET A 1 2.51 16.94 -1.88
CA MET A 1 1.34 16.06 -2.11
C MET A 1 1.20 15.10 -0.95
N ASP A 2 0.00 14.96 -0.46
CA ASP A 2 -0.25 13.97 0.60
C ASP A 2 -0.64 12.64 -0.02
N VAL A 3 0.06 11.60 0.38
CA VAL A 3 -0.31 10.23 0.00
C VAL A 3 -1.19 9.69 1.11
N LYS A 4 -2.41 9.27 0.75
CA LYS A 4 -3.41 8.83 1.73
C LYS A 4 -3.82 7.39 1.46
N ASP A 5 -4.15 6.68 2.53
CA ASP A 5 -4.69 5.33 2.43
C ASP A 5 -6.18 5.35 2.02
N ALA A 6 -6.81 4.18 1.99
CA ALA A 6 -8.21 4.05 1.60
C ALA A 6 -9.16 4.80 2.54
N ASN A 7 -8.75 5.06 3.77
CA ASN A 7 -9.55 5.75 4.78
C ASN A 7 -9.22 7.24 4.91
N GLY A 8 -8.33 7.75 4.06
CA GLY A 8 -7.94 9.16 4.11
C GLY A 8 -6.85 9.49 5.12
N ASN A 9 -6.21 8.49 5.72
CA ASN A 9 -5.08 8.72 6.62
C ASN A 9 -3.81 8.99 5.82
N ILE A 10 -3.03 9.99 6.23
CA ILE A 10 -1.79 10.33 5.56
C ILE A 10 -0.76 9.23 5.80
N LEU A 11 -0.13 8.77 4.72
CA LEU A 11 0.93 7.77 4.76
C LEU A 11 2.29 8.46 4.71
N GLN A 12 3.28 7.85 5.38
CA GLN A 12 4.65 8.33 5.43
C GLN A 12 5.60 7.19 5.15
N ASN A 13 6.82 7.53 4.74
CA ASN A 13 7.88 6.53 4.58
C ASN A 13 8.08 5.77 5.88
N GLY A 14 8.14 4.45 5.78
CA GLY A 14 8.33 3.58 6.93
C GLY A 14 7.05 3.08 7.57
N ASP A 15 5.89 3.57 7.13
CA ASP A 15 4.61 3.12 7.67
C ASP A 15 4.31 1.67 7.29
N THR A 16 3.39 1.08 8.04
CA THR A 16 2.84 -0.24 7.75
C THR A 16 1.42 -0.08 7.25
N VAL A 17 1.08 -0.81 6.20
CA VAL A 17 -0.29 -0.81 5.65
C VAL A 17 -0.82 -2.23 5.60
N ILE A 18 -2.15 -2.34 5.61
CA ILE A 18 -2.86 -3.62 5.58
C ILE A 18 -3.79 -3.63 4.38
N ALA A 19 -3.75 -4.72 3.60
CA ALA A 19 -4.66 -4.88 2.47
C ALA A 19 -6.11 -4.98 2.96
N ILE A 20 -7.00 -4.23 2.35
CA ILE A 20 -8.42 -4.22 2.73
C ILE A 20 -9.26 -5.18 1.89
N LYS A 21 -8.66 -5.81 0.89
CA LYS A 21 -9.30 -6.82 0.06
C LYS A 21 -8.27 -7.71 -0.61
N ASP A 22 -8.72 -8.82 -1.18
CA ASP A 22 -7.86 -9.69 -1.97
C ASP A 22 -7.53 -9.02 -3.29
N LEU A 23 -6.25 -9.07 -3.69
CA LEU A 23 -5.77 -8.46 -4.93
C LEU A 23 -4.99 -9.49 -5.73
N LYS A 24 -5.15 -9.44 -7.04
CA LYS A 24 -4.32 -10.22 -7.96
C LYS A 24 -3.24 -9.32 -8.52
N VAL A 25 -1.99 -9.72 -8.37
CA VAL A 25 -0.85 -8.95 -8.86
C VAL A 25 -0.20 -9.75 -9.98
N LYS A 26 -0.16 -9.16 -11.17
CA LYS A 26 0.44 -9.82 -12.33
C LYS A 26 1.94 -9.99 -12.10
N GLY A 27 2.42 -11.23 -12.23
CA GLY A 27 3.85 -11.54 -12.10
C GLY A 27 4.33 -11.65 -10.65
N ALA A 28 3.43 -11.66 -9.67
CA ALA A 28 3.76 -11.78 -8.25
C ALA A 28 2.70 -12.60 -7.53
N PRO A 29 2.98 -13.10 -6.32
CA PRO A 29 1.96 -13.76 -5.52
C PRO A 29 0.77 -12.85 -5.23
N ASP A 30 -0.42 -13.43 -5.17
CA ASP A 30 -1.62 -12.68 -4.85
C ASP A 30 -1.52 -12.09 -3.44
N ILE A 31 -2.10 -10.91 -3.28
CA ILE A 31 -2.20 -10.26 -1.98
C ILE A 31 -3.54 -10.63 -1.37
N LYS A 32 -3.52 -11.05 -0.10
CA LYS A 32 -4.72 -11.43 0.61
C LYS A 32 -5.19 -10.32 1.53
N ARG A 33 -6.49 -10.21 1.72
CA ARG A 33 -7.09 -9.29 2.67
C ARG A 33 -6.48 -9.51 4.06
N GLY A 34 -6.08 -8.43 4.71
CA GLY A 34 -5.43 -8.49 6.01
C GLY A 34 -3.92 -8.66 5.98
N GLN A 35 -3.35 -8.85 4.78
CA GLN A 35 -1.91 -8.97 4.64
C GLN A 35 -1.24 -7.64 4.95
N LYS A 36 -0.17 -7.67 5.76
CA LYS A 36 0.57 -6.46 6.16
C LYS A 36 1.77 -6.23 5.27
N PHE A 37 2.03 -4.97 4.97
CA PHE A 37 3.23 -4.53 4.25
C PHE A 37 3.91 -3.48 5.09
N LYS A 38 5.12 -3.78 5.54
CA LYS A 38 5.90 -2.90 6.43
C LYS A 38 6.89 -2.06 5.63
N ASN A 39 7.28 -0.95 6.23
CA ASN A 39 8.34 -0.09 5.70
C ASN A 39 8.05 0.36 4.27
N ILE A 40 6.84 0.86 4.05
CA ILE A 40 6.44 1.37 2.75
C ILE A 40 7.26 2.61 2.40
N LYS A 41 7.38 2.87 1.11
CA LYS A 41 8.01 4.09 0.59
C LYS A 41 7.04 4.83 -0.30
N LEU A 42 7.01 6.14 -0.17
CA LEU A 42 6.21 6.99 -1.04
C LEU A 42 6.88 7.12 -2.40
N THR A 43 6.07 7.33 -3.43
CA THR A 43 6.54 7.54 -4.80
C THR A 43 6.17 8.94 -5.26
N ASP A 44 6.54 9.29 -6.50
CA ASP A 44 6.12 10.56 -7.09
C ASP A 44 4.63 10.60 -7.40
N ASP A 45 3.96 9.46 -7.35
CA ASP A 45 2.52 9.35 -7.60
C ASP A 45 1.79 9.22 -6.26
N GLU A 46 0.86 10.12 -5.98
CA GLU A 46 0.13 10.13 -4.72
C GLU A 46 -0.78 8.90 -4.53
N ASP A 47 -1.06 8.17 -5.60
CA ASP A 47 -1.89 6.97 -5.55
C ASP A 47 -1.08 5.68 -5.43
N LEU A 48 0.24 5.78 -5.41
CA LEU A 48 1.12 4.61 -5.39
C LEU A 48 2.10 4.68 -4.24
N ILE A 49 2.34 3.51 -3.65
CA ILE A 49 3.40 3.32 -2.65
C ILE A 49 4.20 2.09 -3.03
N GLU A 50 5.39 1.98 -2.49
CA GLU A 50 6.24 0.82 -2.72
C GLU A 50 6.46 0.05 -1.41
N SER A 51 6.52 -1.27 -1.52
CA SER A 51 6.92 -2.15 -0.43
C SER A 51 7.86 -3.20 -1.00
N GLY A 52 9.13 -3.11 -0.62
CA GLY A 52 10.15 -3.94 -1.25
C GLY A 52 10.23 -3.64 -2.74
N LYS A 53 10.00 -4.66 -3.57
CA LYS A 53 10.01 -4.52 -5.03
C LYS A 53 8.61 -4.36 -5.62
N MET A 54 7.59 -4.26 -4.77
CA MET A 54 6.20 -4.20 -5.21
C MET A 54 5.71 -2.76 -5.19
N VAL A 55 4.93 -2.41 -6.20
CA VAL A 55 4.21 -1.13 -6.27
C VAL A 55 2.75 -1.40 -5.94
N LEU A 56 2.21 -0.68 -4.97
CA LEU A 56 0.87 -0.92 -4.43
C LEU A 56 0.01 0.33 -4.61
N ARG A 57 -1.27 0.13 -4.91
CA ARG A 57 -2.22 1.22 -5.00
C ARG A 57 -2.78 1.53 -3.61
N THR A 58 -2.68 2.78 -3.19
CA THR A 58 -3.08 3.19 -1.85
C THR A 58 -4.56 2.94 -1.57
N GLU A 59 -5.41 2.95 -2.61
CA GLU A 59 -6.85 2.75 -2.45
C GLU A 59 -7.23 1.37 -1.92
N PHE A 60 -6.32 0.40 -1.99
CA PHE A 60 -6.54 -0.97 -1.54
C PHE A 60 -5.93 -1.27 -0.19
N PHE A 61 -5.40 -0.26 0.49
CA PHE A 61 -4.68 -0.45 1.74
C PHE A 61 -5.13 0.58 2.78
N LYS A 62 -5.00 0.19 4.04
CA LYS A 62 -5.24 1.09 5.17
C LYS A 62 -4.02 1.14 6.06
N LYS A 63 -3.79 2.28 6.70
CA LYS A 63 -2.70 2.45 7.66
C LYS A 63 -2.95 1.54 8.87
N ALA A 64 -1.92 0.82 9.26
CA ALA A 64 -1.98 -0.05 10.43
C ALA A 64 -1.92 0.76 11.73
#